data_30980915db03142123518fca3ed83b29
#
_entry.id   30980915db03142123518fca3ed83b29
#
_cell.length_a   1.000
_cell.length_b   1.000
_cell.length_c   1.000
_cell.angle_alpha   90.00
_cell.angle_beta   90.00
_cell.angle_gamma   90.00
#
_symmetry.space_group_name_H-M   'P 1'
#
loop_
_entity.id
_entity.type
_entity.pdbx_description
1 polymer ?
#
loop_
_entity_poly.entity_id
_entity_poly.type
_entity_poly.pdbx_seq_one_letter_code
_entity_poly.pdbx_strand_id
1 'polypeptide(L)'
;MDKRWFEQYQNGVPHEIDPSQYSSLVALFKESCSKYAKNTAYSNLGTDISFAKLDELSRDFAAYLQQLKLEKGARIAIMMPNVLQYPVALFGILRAGYVVVNTNPLYTSDEVIHQMTDAGA
;
A
#
# COMPACT_ATOMS: atom_id res chain seq x y z
N MET A 1 -8.23 -26.62 19.33
CA MET A 1 -6.89 -26.78 18.75
C MET A 1 -5.90 -26.11 19.69
N ASP A 2 -4.88 -26.84 20.15
CA ASP A 2 -3.88 -26.33 21.07
C ASP A 2 -3.00 -25.29 20.33
N LYS A 3 -3.01 -24.03 20.79
CA LYS A 3 -2.32 -22.92 20.12
C LYS A 3 -0.87 -22.78 20.66
N ARG A 4 -0.08 -23.84 20.57
CA ARG A 4 1.30 -23.91 21.10
C ARG A 4 2.24 -22.79 20.62
N TRP A 5 1.96 -22.18 19.45
CA TRP A 5 2.74 -21.04 18.94
C TRP A 5 2.64 -19.79 19.83
N PHE A 6 1.60 -19.64 20.66
CA PHE A 6 1.50 -18.51 21.58
C PHE A 6 2.62 -18.47 22.63
N GLU A 7 3.18 -19.63 22.99
CA GLU A 7 4.31 -19.73 23.91
C GLU A 7 5.60 -19.09 23.34
N GLN A 8 5.66 -18.91 22.01
CA GLN A 8 6.79 -18.32 21.31
C GLN A 8 6.63 -16.81 21.08
N TYR A 9 5.49 -16.23 21.46
CA TYR A 9 5.28 -14.78 21.29
C TYR A 9 6.08 -14.01 22.33
N GLN A 10 6.72 -12.94 21.87
CA GLN A 10 7.44 -12.02 22.77
C GLN A 10 6.45 -11.27 23.67
N ASN A 11 6.92 -10.84 24.84
CA ASN A 11 6.14 -10.03 25.76
C ASN A 11 5.61 -8.76 25.06
N GLY A 12 4.29 -8.52 25.16
CA GLY A 12 3.63 -7.37 24.55
C GLY A 12 3.07 -7.61 23.14
N VAL A 13 3.33 -8.79 22.55
CA VAL A 13 2.68 -9.20 21.31
C VAL A 13 1.29 -9.78 21.62
N PRO A 14 0.19 -9.20 21.11
CA PRO A 14 -1.15 -9.75 21.34
C PRO A 14 -1.30 -11.10 20.65
N HIS A 15 -2.00 -12.02 21.28
CA HIS A 15 -2.26 -13.35 20.72
C HIS A 15 -3.26 -13.35 19.57
N GLU A 16 -4.09 -12.31 19.50
CA GLU A 16 -5.11 -12.14 18.46
C GLU A 16 -5.05 -10.70 17.92
N ILE A 17 -5.35 -10.57 16.63
CA ILE A 17 -5.47 -9.28 15.97
C ILE A 17 -6.92 -8.83 16.08
N ASP A 18 -7.14 -7.57 16.48
CA ASP A 18 -8.46 -6.95 16.40
C ASP A 18 -8.64 -6.34 14.99
N PRO A 19 -9.42 -6.97 14.10
CA PRO A 19 -9.63 -6.46 12.75
C PRO A 19 -10.48 -5.18 12.74
N SER A 20 -11.12 -4.82 13.85
CA SER A 20 -11.93 -3.60 13.96
C SER A 20 -11.14 -2.36 14.36
N GLN A 21 -9.86 -2.51 14.73
CA GLN A 21 -9.01 -1.41 15.19
C GLN A 21 -8.90 -0.28 14.16
N TYR A 22 -8.91 -0.60 12.88
CA TYR A 22 -8.86 0.38 11.79
C TYR A 22 -10.00 0.16 10.80
N SER A 23 -10.69 1.22 10.43
CA SER A 23 -11.79 1.17 9.46
C SER A 23 -11.33 0.85 8.03
N SER A 24 -10.06 1.08 7.71
CA SER A 24 -9.45 0.81 6.42
C SER A 24 -7.92 0.90 6.46
N LEU A 25 -7.24 0.38 5.42
CA LEU A 25 -5.79 0.59 5.23
C LEU A 25 -5.44 2.08 5.08
N VAL A 26 -6.31 2.88 4.50
CA VAL A 26 -6.12 4.34 4.38
C VAL A 26 -6.18 5.01 5.75
N ALA A 27 -7.07 4.57 6.65
CA ALA A 27 -7.14 5.08 8.01
C ALA A 27 -5.87 4.76 8.81
N LEU A 28 -5.43 3.50 8.79
CA LEU A 28 -4.16 3.06 9.38
C LEU A 28 -2.97 3.87 8.85
N PHE A 29 -2.89 4.04 7.53
CA PHE A 29 -1.83 4.79 6.88
C PHE A 29 -1.79 6.26 7.34
N LYS A 30 -2.93 6.95 7.33
CA LYS A 30 -3.03 8.35 7.76
C LYS A 30 -2.65 8.53 9.23
N GLU A 31 -3.09 7.64 10.10
CA GLU A 31 -2.72 7.67 11.52
C GLU A 31 -1.22 7.48 11.69
N SER A 32 -0.63 6.49 11.00
CA SER A 32 0.80 6.24 11.02
C SER A 32 1.61 7.43 10.51
N CYS A 33 1.19 8.05 9.40
CA CYS A 33 1.83 9.24 8.86
C CYS A 33 1.78 10.44 9.82
N SER A 34 0.68 10.62 10.54
CA SER A 34 0.55 11.65 11.56
C SER A 34 1.45 11.38 12.77
N LYS A 35 1.38 10.13 13.30
CA LYS A 35 2.10 9.72 14.52
C LYS A 35 3.61 9.71 14.34
N TYR A 36 4.09 9.26 13.18
CA TYR A 36 5.50 9.07 12.88
C TYR A 36 6.04 10.04 11.81
N ALA A 37 5.43 11.20 11.65
CA ALA A 37 5.67 12.15 10.56
C ALA A 37 7.14 12.40 10.23
N LYS A 38 7.99 12.54 11.26
CA LYS A 38 9.42 12.85 11.13
C LYS A 38 10.32 11.63 10.93
N ASN A 39 9.78 10.42 11.14
CA ASN A 39 10.56 9.20 11.02
C ASN A 39 10.69 8.82 9.54
N THR A 40 11.77 8.14 9.21
CA THR A 40 11.94 7.49 7.89
C THR A 40 10.90 6.39 7.75
N ALA A 41 10.13 6.44 6.66
CA ALA A 41 9.15 5.40 6.31
C ALA A 41 9.79 4.33 5.43
N TYR A 42 10.57 4.75 4.44
CA TYR A 42 11.26 3.85 3.51
C TYR A 42 12.63 4.39 3.15
N SER A 43 13.57 3.47 2.89
CA SER A 43 14.93 3.76 2.38
C SER A 43 15.19 2.92 1.14
N ASN A 44 15.76 3.52 0.11
CA ASN A 44 16.16 2.81 -1.10
C ASN A 44 17.37 3.51 -1.74
N LEU A 45 18.40 2.75 -2.08
CA LEU A 45 19.62 3.24 -2.74
C LEU A 45 20.21 4.51 -2.10
N GLY A 46 20.23 4.56 -0.76
CA GLY A 46 20.79 5.69 -0.01
C GLY A 46 19.89 6.92 0.07
N THR A 47 18.65 6.83 -0.41
CA THR A 47 17.65 7.91 -0.31
C THR A 47 16.54 7.48 0.65
N ASP A 48 16.15 8.38 1.53
CA ASP A 48 15.08 8.17 2.52
C ASP A 48 13.84 8.98 2.16
N ILE A 49 12.67 8.42 2.48
CA ILE A 49 11.40 9.13 2.47
C ILE A 49 10.77 9.07 3.86
N SER A 50 10.40 10.22 4.42
CA SER A 50 9.70 10.28 5.71
C SER A 50 8.22 9.94 5.57
N PHE A 51 7.56 9.57 6.68
CA PHE A 51 6.11 9.39 6.71
C PHE A 51 5.36 10.65 6.27
N ALA A 52 5.80 11.84 6.68
CA ALA A 52 5.18 13.10 6.24
C ALA A 52 5.30 13.29 4.72
N LYS A 53 6.46 13.02 4.13
CA LYS A 53 6.65 13.17 2.68
C LYS A 53 5.87 12.09 1.89
N LEU A 54 5.79 10.88 2.42
CA LEU A 54 4.98 9.83 1.84
C LEU A 54 3.48 10.19 1.86
N ASP A 55 3.00 10.80 2.96
CA ASP A 55 1.62 11.31 3.05
C ASP A 55 1.35 12.37 1.97
N GLU A 56 2.23 13.35 1.84
CA GLU A 56 2.14 14.41 0.82
C GLU A 56 2.07 13.83 -0.59
N LEU A 57 3.09 13.04 -0.99
CA LEU A 57 3.19 12.51 -2.35
C LEU A 57 2.05 11.56 -2.71
N SER A 58 1.61 10.72 -1.76
CA SER A 58 0.48 9.82 -2.01
C SER A 58 -0.85 10.57 -2.13
N ARG A 59 -1.00 11.72 -1.46
CA ARG A 59 -2.17 12.60 -1.61
C ARG A 59 -2.17 13.28 -2.97
N ASP A 60 -1.03 13.79 -3.41
CA ASP A 60 -0.89 14.44 -4.72
C ASP A 60 -1.16 13.44 -5.85
N PHE A 61 -0.64 12.23 -5.73
CA PHE A 61 -0.92 11.17 -6.70
C PHE A 61 -2.38 10.75 -6.69
N ALA A 62 -3.02 10.68 -5.51
CA ALA A 62 -4.47 10.42 -5.43
C ALA A 62 -5.29 11.51 -6.11
N ALA A 63 -4.92 12.78 -5.93
CA ALA A 63 -5.59 13.91 -6.60
C ALA A 63 -5.44 13.85 -8.12
N TYR A 64 -4.25 13.49 -8.62
CA TYR A 64 -4.04 13.24 -10.05
C TYR A 64 -4.95 12.13 -10.58
N LEU A 65 -4.99 10.97 -9.90
CA LEU A 65 -5.83 9.85 -10.31
C LEU A 65 -7.32 10.21 -10.34
N GLN A 66 -7.80 11.01 -9.40
CA GLN A 66 -9.19 11.47 -9.37
C GLN A 66 -9.54 12.37 -10.55
N GLN A 67 -8.59 13.14 -11.10
CA GLN A 67 -8.80 13.95 -12.30
C GLN A 67 -9.06 13.09 -13.55
N LEU A 68 -8.59 11.83 -13.56
CA LEU A 68 -8.85 10.91 -14.66
C LEU A 68 -10.31 10.44 -14.74
N LYS A 69 -11.12 10.72 -13.71
CA LYS A 69 -12.56 10.41 -13.64
C LYS A 69 -12.86 8.93 -13.88
N LEU A 70 -11.99 8.04 -13.41
CA LEU A 70 -12.21 6.61 -13.44
C LEU A 70 -13.39 6.24 -12.53
N GLU A 71 -14.05 5.13 -12.83
CA GLU A 71 -15.13 4.62 -11.99
C GLU A 71 -14.64 4.24 -10.60
N LYS A 72 -15.51 4.40 -9.59
CA LYS A 72 -15.20 3.97 -8.23
C LYS A 72 -14.85 2.48 -8.20
N GLY A 73 -13.72 2.14 -7.59
CA GLY A 73 -13.23 0.76 -7.54
C GLY A 73 -12.51 0.31 -8.81
N ALA A 74 -12.22 1.21 -9.74
CA ALA A 74 -11.36 0.90 -10.89
C ALA A 74 -10.05 0.27 -10.42
N ARG A 75 -9.58 -0.74 -11.16
CA ARG A 75 -8.37 -1.48 -10.84
C ARG A 75 -7.18 -0.87 -11.54
N ILE A 76 -6.18 -0.48 -10.75
CA ILE A 76 -4.96 0.17 -11.25
C ILE A 76 -3.78 -0.74 -10.97
N ALA A 77 -3.10 -1.14 -12.04
CA ALA A 77 -1.91 -1.98 -11.94
C ALA A 77 -0.69 -1.15 -11.53
N ILE A 78 0.08 -1.67 -10.59
CA ILE A 78 1.41 -1.17 -10.24
C ILE A 78 2.43 -2.21 -10.73
N MET A 79 3.17 -1.87 -11.77
CA MET A 79 4.23 -2.69 -12.33
C MET A 79 5.58 -1.98 -12.16
N MET A 80 6.14 -2.06 -10.96
CA MET A 80 7.45 -1.50 -10.66
C MET A 80 8.18 -2.32 -9.59
N PRO A 81 9.52 -2.28 -9.54
CA PRO A 81 10.30 -2.95 -8.50
C PRO A 81 10.14 -2.26 -7.15
N ASN A 82 10.87 -2.75 -6.13
CA ASN A 82 10.89 -2.17 -4.78
C ASN A 82 11.67 -0.85 -4.78
N VAL A 83 11.00 0.24 -5.14
CA VAL A 83 11.50 1.61 -5.18
C VAL A 83 10.64 2.53 -4.32
N LEU A 84 11.13 3.72 -3.99
CA LEU A 84 10.40 4.69 -3.13
C LEU A 84 9.07 5.15 -3.75
N GLN A 85 8.92 5.07 -5.06
CA GLN A 85 7.68 5.42 -5.75
C GLN A 85 6.57 4.39 -5.55
N TYR A 86 6.93 3.12 -5.24
CA TYR A 86 5.95 2.05 -5.05
C TYR A 86 4.95 2.36 -3.92
N PRO A 87 5.38 2.66 -2.67
CA PRO A 87 4.44 3.01 -1.60
C PRO A 87 3.65 4.29 -1.88
N VAL A 88 4.22 5.26 -2.61
CA VAL A 88 3.49 6.46 -3.05
C VAL A 88 2.33 6.07 -3.96
N ALA A 89 2.59 5.25 -4.97
CA ALA A 89 1.56 4.76 -5.90
C ALA A 89 0.50 3.92 -5.17
N LEU A 90 0.93 2.95 -4.34
CA LEU A 90 0.05 2.09 -3.57
C LEU A 90 -0.97 2.90 -2.74
N PHE A 91 -0.45 3.77 -1.86
CA PHE A 91 -1.32 4.56 -0.99
C PHE A 91 -2.09 5.64 -1.74
N GLY A 92 -1.56 6.18 -2.83
CA GLY A 92 -2.28 7.12 -3.69
C GLY A 92 -3.50 6.47 -4.35
N ILE A 93 -3.36 5.27 -4.90
CA ILE A 93 -4.47 4.51 -5.50
C ILE A 93 -5.56 4.20 -4.45
N LEU A 94 -5.16 3.70 -3.29
CA LEU A 94 -6.10 3.40 -2.20
C LEU A 94 -6.82 4.66 -1.70
N ARG A 95 -6.11 5.78 -1.57
CA ARG A 95 -6.69 7.09 -1.16
C ARG A 95 -7.68 7.62 -2.19
N ALA A 96 -7.44 7.39 -3.47
CA ALA A 96 -8.33 7.78 -4.54
C ALA A 96 -9.64 6.95 -4.60
N GLY A 97 -9.70 5.85 -3.82
CA GLY A 97 -10.86 4.94 -3.78
C GLY A 97 -10.81 3.85 -4.84
N TYR A 98 -9.62 3.56 -5.36
CA TYR A 98 -9.36 2.55 -6.38
C TYR A 98 -8.76 1.27 -5.79
N VAL A 99 -8.70 0.22 -6.60
CA VAL A 99 -8.14 -1.08 -6.24
C VAL A 99 -6.73 -1.22 -6.82
N VAL A 100 -5.79 -1.64 -5.99
CA VAL A 100 -4.41 -1.92 -6.43
C VAL A 100 -4.31 -3.33 -6.99
N VAL A 101 -3.70 -3.47 -8.16
CA VAL A 101 -3.29 -4.74 -8.75
C VAL A 101 -1.76 -4.77 -8.81
N ASN A 102 -1.15 -5.55 -7.92
CA ASN A 102 0.31 -5.67 -7.90
C ASN A 102 0.76 -6.58 -9.03
N THR A 103 1.59 -6.06 -9.93
CA THR A 103 2.08 -6.75 -11.12
C THR A 103 3.59 -6.90 -11.03
N ASN A 104 4.07 -8.12 -11.24
CA ASN A 104 5.50 -8.39 -11.23
C ASN A 104 6.19 -7.68 -12.42
N PRO A 105 7.19 -6.82 -12.18
CA PRO A 105 7.90 -6.12 -13.25
C PRO A 105 8.72 -7.03 -14.19
N LEU A 106 8.89 -8.30 -13.80
CA LEU A 106 9.60 -9.30 -14.62
C LEU A 106 8.67 -10.16 -15.48
N TYR A 107 7.36 -9.90 -15.46
CA TYR A 107 6.41 -10.62 -16.29
C TYR A 107 6.66 -10.38 -17.78
N THR A 108 6.53 -11.44 -18.55
CA THR A 108 6.44 -11.37 -20.01
C THR A 108 5.15 -10.70 -20.46
N SER A 109 5.08 -10.31 -21.72
CA SER A 109 3.87 -9.68 -22.28
C SER A 109 2.62 -10.56 -22.09
N ASP A 110 2.73 -11.86 -22.28
CA ASP A 110 1.61 -12.79 -22.15
C ASP A 110 1.12 -12.91 -20.71
N GLU A 111 2.05 -12.95 -19.75
CA GLU A 111 1.72 -12.97 -18.31
C GLU A 111 1.04 -11.67 -17.88
N VAL A 112 1.50 -10.50 -18.38
CA VAL A 112 0.86 -9.21 -18.12
C VAL A 112 -0.54 -9.18 -18.71
N ILE A 113 -0.72 -9.58 -19.96
CA ILE A 113 -2.04 -9.64 -20.61
C ILE A 113 -2.99 -10.55 -19.82
N HIS A 114 -2.51 -11.73 -19.42
CA HIS A 114 -3.31 -12.67 -18.62
C HIS A 114 -3.75 -12.00 -17.29
N GLN A 115 -2.81 -11.43 -16.54
CA GLN A 115 -3.11 -10.80 -15.26
C GLN A 115 -4.06 -9.59 -15.40
N MET A 116 -3.84 -8.71 -16.39
CA MET A 116 -4.70 -7.54 -16.61
C MET A 116 -6.12 -7.96 -16.98
N THR A 117 -6.24 -8.98 -17.83
CA THR A 117 -7.54 -9.53 -18.25
C THR A 117 -8.28 -10.16 -17.07
N ASP A 118 -7.61 -11.01 -16.29
CA ASP A 118 -8.18 -11.67 -15.10
C ASP A 118 -8.58 -10.67 -14.02
N ALA A 119 -7.70 -9.72 -13.71
CA ALA A 119 -7.96 -8.68 -12.74
C ALA A 119 -8.97 -7.63 -13.24
N GLY A 120 -9.17 -7.46 -14.53
CA GLY A 120 -9.96 -6.39 -15.12
C GLY A 120 -9.34 -5.00 -14.87
N ALA A 121 -8.01 -4.93 -14.91
CA ALA A 121 -7.25 -3.70 -14.70
C ALA A 121 -7.04 -2.93 -15.99
#